data_5b915f3ea5869b62799ca8b849ed233d
#
_entry.id   5b915f3ea5869b62799ca8b849ed233d
#
_cell.length_a   1.000
_cell.length_b   1.000
_cell.length_c   1.000
_cell.angle_alpha   90.00
_cell.angle_beta   90.00
_cell.angle_gamma   90.00
#
_symmetry.space_group_name_H-M   'P 1'
#
loop_
_entity.id
_entity.type
_entity.pdbx_description
1 polymer ?
#
loop_
_entity_poly.entity_id
_entity_poly.type
_entity_poly.pdbx_seq_one_letter_code
_entity_poly.pdbx_strand_id
1 'polypeptide(L)'
;MIAKISQNQEVSYHESSKQETVADVKYQNIIYYMDNKIKKVSQEQKAQIDFVKATSEMGGLNWNYEENFIGFDNLAKHECVQFIRQDQDKWYAEAPIGYGAKWDGYAWCSYSDSKTVTDLIRLFFEEVPWFGMLSWKMRRFKH
;
A
#
# COMPACT_ATOMS: atom_id res chain seq x y z
N MET A 1 -18.94 -5.99 -5.33
CA MET A 1 -18.44 -5.92 -6.24
C MET A 1 -18.59 -5.66 -6.65
N ILE A 2 -18.92 -5.49 -6.27
CA ILE A 2 -18.68 -5.35 -7.26
C ILE A 2 -18.87 -5.10 -7.44
N ALA A 3 -18.82 -4.52 -7.14
CA ALA A 3 -18.66 -4.42 -8.07
C ALA A 3 -18.76 -4.27 -8.43
N LYS A 4 -19.02 -4.00 -8.31
CA LYS A 4 -18.99 -4.09 -9.25
C LYS A 4 -19.00 -3.76 -9.59
N ILE A 5 -19.40 -3.66 -9.24
CA ILE A 5 -19.33 -3.65 -10.13
C ILE A 5 -19.40 -3.38 -10.15
N SER A 6 -19.72 -3.24 -10.03
CA SER A 6 -19.64 -3.36 -10.77
C SER A 6 -19.72 -3.33 -10.76
N GLN A 7 -19.96 -3.62 -10.56
CA GLN A 7 -19.94 -3.92 -11.18
C GLN A 7 -19.86 -3.99 -11.35
N ASN A 8 -20.38 -3.72 -11.07
CA ASN A 8 -20.29 -4.19 -11.78
C ASN A 8 -20.32 -4.41 -11.63
N GLN A 9 -20.55 -4.67 -11.42
CA GLN A 9 -20.37 -5.10 -11.95
C GLN A 9 -20.37 -5.42 -12.06
N GLU A 10 -20.55 -5.27 -11.53
CA GLU A 10 -20.33 -5.78 -12.15
C GLU A 10 -20.32 -6.30 -12.33
N VAL A 11 -20.61 -6.42 -12.03
CA VAL A 11 -20.37 -6.97 -12.73
C VAL A 11 -20.58 -7.52 -12.59
N SER A 12 -21.03 -7.90 -12.30
CA SER A 12 -20.95 -8.40 -12.87
C SER A 12 -21.19 -9.00 -12.56
N TYR A 13 -21.86 -9.66 -12.22
CA TYR A 13 -21.80 -10.27 -12.62
C TYR A 13 -21.91 -11.03 -12.50
N HIS A 14 -22.29 -11.02 -11.99
CA HIS A 14 -22.25 -11.72 -12.56
C HIS A 14 -22.10 -12.45 -12.71
N GLU A 15 -22.53 -12.74 -12.44
CA GLU A 15 -22.27 -13.45 -12.94
C GLU A 15 -21.85 -14.01 -12.84
N SER A 16 -22.07 -14.33 -12.57
CA SER A 16 -21.53 -14.91 -12.71
C SER A 16 -21.06 -15.39 -12.58
N SER A 17 -21.25 -15.58 -12.37
CA SER A 17 -20.52 -15.91 -12.39
C SER A 17 -19.71 -15.95 -11.90
N LYS A 18 -19.20 -16.02 -11.42
CA LYS A 18 -18.15 -15.72 -11.15
C LYS A 18 -17.00 -15.46 -11.94
N GLN A 19 -16.64 -14.59 -12.44
CA GLN A 19 -15.56 -14.15 -13.25
C GLN A 19 -14.68 -13.20 -12.49
N GLU A 20 -13.33 -13.35 -12.57
CA GLU A 20 -12.43 -12.34 -12.06
C GLU A 20 -12.46 -11.12 -12.96
N THR A 21 -12.46 -9.94 -12.37
CA THR A 21 -12.32 -8.70 -13.12
C THR A 21 -10.86 -8.50 -13.54
N VAL A 22 -10.63 -7.65 -14.53
CA VAL A 22 -9.25 -7.28 -14.92
C VAL A 22 -8.52 -6.64 -13.75
N ALA A 23 -9.22 -5.84 -12.94
CA ALA A 23 -8.61 -5.20 -11.77
C ALA A 23 -8.17 -6.22 -10.73
N ASP A 24 -8.97 -7.29 -10.50
CA ASP A 24 -8.59 -8.31 -9.53
C ASP A 24 -7.33 -9.06 -9.98
N VAL A 25 -7.26 -9.40 -11.28
CA VAL A 25 -6.08 -10.05 -11.82
C VAL A 25 -4.86 -9.13 -11.72
N LYS A 26 -5.05 -7.86 -12.03
CA LYS A 26 -3.97 -6.87 -12.00
C LYS A 26 -3.34 -6.74 -10.62
N TYR A 27 -4.14 -6.79 -9.58
CA TYR A 27 -3.66 -6.51 -8.22
C TYR A 27 -3.32 -7.77 -7.42
N GLN A 28 -3.36 -8.95 -8.02
CA GLN A 28 -3.15 -10.18 -7.25
C GLN A 28 -1.73 -10.31 -6.68
N ASN A 29 -0.76 -9.53 -7.18
CA ASN A 29 0.60 -9.55 -6.67
C ASN A 29 0.88 -8.50 -5.61
N ILE A 30 -0.13 -7.70 -5.23
CA ILE A 30 0.05 -6.66 -4.24
C ILE A 30 -0.56 -7.13 -2.93
N ILE A 31 0.27 -7.16 -1.90
CA ILE A 31 -0.13 -7.57 -0.56
C ILE A 31 0.21 -6.46 0.42
N TYR A 32 -0.38 -6.51 1.60
CA TYR A 32 -0.18 -5.47 2.59
C TYR A 32 -0.02 -6.05 4.00
N TYR A 33 0.55 -5.25 4.85
CA TYR A 33 0.64 -5.46 6.29
C TYR A 33 0.40 -4.13 6.98
N MET A 34 -0.13 -4.15 8.20
CA MET A 34 -0.44 -2.90 8.90
C MET A 34 -0.58 -3.13 10.40
N ASP A 35 -0.48 -2.04 11.14
CA ASP A 35 -0.81 -2.00 12.55
C ASP A 35 -1.41 -0.62 12.83
N ASN A 36 -2.62 -0.57 13.34
CA ASN A 36 -3.25 0.70 13.70
C ASN A 36 -3.93 0.63 15.06
N LYS A 37 -3.38 -0.16 15.98
CA LYS A 37 -3.88 -0.29 17.35
C LYS A 37 -5.18 -1.11 17.43
N ILE A 38 -6.06 -0.99 16.43
CA ILE A 38 -7.33 -1.71 16.38
C ILE A 38 -7.22 -2.94 15.51
N LYS A 39 -6.49 -2.81 14.41
CA LYS A 39 -6.36 -3.87 13.41
C LYS A 39 -4.90 -4.10 13.12
N LYS A 40 -4.53 -5.38 13.05
CA LYS A 40 -3.15 -5.75 12.75
C LYS A 40 -3.12 -6.84 11.69
N VAL A 41 -2.33 -6.61 10.65
CA VAL A 41 -2.00 -7.62 9.65
C VAL A 41 -0.48 -7.74 9.67
N SER A 42 0.02 -8.81 10.29
CA SER A 42 1.46 -8.95 10.50
C SER A 42 2.18 -9.27 9.19
N GLN A 43 3.50 -9.15 9.22
CA GLN A 43 4.31 -9.48 8.05
C GLN A 43 4.20 -10.95 7.67
N GLU A 44 3.88 -11.82 8.62
CA GLU A 44 3.66 -13.24 8.35
C GLU A 44 2.27 -13.52 7.79
N GLN A 45 1.36 -12.57 7.92
CA GLN A 45 -0.04 -12.73 7.56
C GLN A 45 -0.46 -11.80 6.42
N LYS A 46 0.50 -11.35 5.62
CA LYS A 46 0.23 -10.44 4.51
C LYS A 46 -0.93 -10.96 3.65
N ALA A 47 -1.79 -10.05 3.25
CA ALA A 47 -3.00 -10.40 2.50
C ALA A 47 -3.08 -9.54 1.23
N GLN A 48 -3.75 -10.06 0.21
CA GLN A 48 -3.99 -9.30 -1.00
C GLN A 48 -4.91 -8.12 -0.72
N ILE A 49 -4.73 -7.06 -1.50
CA ILE A 49 -5.47 -5.83 -1.30
C ILE A 49 -5.63 -5.12 -2.64
N ASP A 50 -6.77 -4.44 -2.82
CA ASP A 50 -6.96 -3.59 -3.99
C ASP A 50 -6.82 -2.11 -3.59
N PHE A 51 -6.86 -1.22 -4.58
CA PHE A 51 -6.64 0.20 -4.33
C PHE A 51 -7.72 0.80 -3.43
N VAL A 52 -8.98 0.42 -3.64
CA VAL A 52 -10.09 0.96 -2.85
C VAL A 52 -9.92 0.61 -1.38
N LYS A 53 -9.59 -0.66 -1.11
CA LYS A 53 -9.36 -1.08 0.28
C LYS A 53 -8.11 -0.43 0.85
N ALA A 54 -7.06 -0.29 0.04
CA ALA A 54 -5.82 0.35 0.50
C ALA A 54 -6.08 1.78 0.96
N THR A 55 -6.80 2.57 0.16
CA THR A 55 -7.09 3.95 0.56
C THR A 55 -8.02 4.01 1.76
N SER A 56 -8.95 3.08 1.89
CA SER A 56 -9.81 2.99 3.06
C SER A 56 -9.00 2.69 4.32
N GLU A 57 -8.09 1.74 4.27
CA GLU A 57 -7.25 1.42 5.43
C GLU A 57 -6.33 2.58 5.79
N MET A 58 -5.77 3.26 4.78
CA MET A 58 -4.91 4.42 5.02
C MET A 58 -5.70 5.55 5.69
N GLY A 59 -6.92 5.79 5.23
CA GLY A 59 -7.78 6.81 5.84
C GLY A 59 -8.16 6.50 7.27
N GLY A 60 -8.13 5.24 7.65
CA GLY A 60 -8.42 4.80 9.02
C GLY A 60 -7.22 4.77 9.95
N LEU A 61 -6.01 5.05 9.44
CA LEU A 61 -4.85 5.09 10.31
C LEU A 61 -4.93 6.27 11.28
N ASN A 62 -4.72 5.98 12.55
CA ASN A 62 -4.78 6.96 13.62
C ASN A 62 -3.40 7.61 13.78
N TRP A 63 -3.34 8.94 13.81
CA TRP A 63 -2.05 9.65 13.97
C TRP A 63 -1.70 9.94 15.42
N ASN A 64 -2.53 9.51 16.35
CA ASN A 64 -2.25 9.67 17.77
C ASN A 64 -1.52 8.47 18.37
N TYR A 65 -1.11 7.52 17.54
CA TYR A 65 -0.41 6.32 17.95
C TYR A 65 0.81 6.17 17.04
N GLU A 66 2.00 6.33 17.62
CA GLU A 66 3.23 6.47 16.81
C GLU A 66 3.57 5.23 15.97
N GLU A 67 3.03 4.08 16.31
CA GLU A 67 3.34 2.86 15.56
C GLU A 67 2.29 2.53 14.49
N ASN A 68 1.38 3.46 14.24
CA ASN A 68 0.41 3.27 13.16
C ASN A 68 1.10 3.31 11.80
N PHE A 69 1.06 2.21 11.08
CA PHE A 69 1.68 2.13 9.77
C PHE A 69 0.91 1.18 8.86
N ILE A 70 1.16 1.32 7.57
CA ILE A 70 0.70 0.38 6.56
C ILE A 70 1.78 0.25 5.50
N GLY A 71 2.04 -0.98 5.07
CA GLY A 71 3.03 -1.25 4.04
C GLY A 71 2.44 -2.08 2.91
N PHE A 72 2.96 -1.88 1.72
CA PHE A 72 2.51 -2.57 0.52
C PHE A 72 3.71 -3.18 -0.20
N ASP A 73 3.58 -4.44 -0.61
CA ASP A 73 4.58 -5.15 -1.38
C ASP A 73 4.00 -5.51 -2.74
N ASN A 74 4.74 -5.23 -3.80
CA ASN A 74 4.45 -5.83 -5.10
C ASN A 74 5.43 -6.98 -5.29
N LEU A 75 4.94 -8.20 -5.19
CA LEU A 75 5.77 -9.39 -5.22
C LEU A 75 6.42 -9.61 -6.57
N ALA A 76 5.73 -9.27 -7.65
CA ALA A 76 6.25 -9.48 -9.00
C ALA A 76 7.37 -8.49 -9.33
N LYS A 77 7.27 -7.26 -8.86
CA LYS A 77 8.25 -6.22 -9.15
C LYS A 77 9.30 -6.06 -8.08
N HIS A 78 9.16 -6.75 -6.96
CA HIS A 78 10.06 -6.63 -5.81
C HIS A 78 10.14 -5.18 -5.33
N GLU A 79 8.98 -4.55 -5.20
CA GLU A 79 8.86 -3.18 -4.70
C GLU A 79 8.11 -3.17 -3.39
N CYS A 80 8.50 -2.28 -2.49
CA CYS A 80 7.84 -2.12 -1.21
C CYS A 80 7.82 -0.65 -0.84
N VAL A 81 6.71 -0.19 -0.26
CA VAL A 81 6.62 1.14 0.31
C VAL A 81 5.77 1.07 1.57
N GLN A 82 6.20 1.78 2.61
CA GLN A 82 5.52 1.79 3.91
C GLN A 82 5.22 3.22 4.30
N PHE A 83 4.09 3.42 4.95
CA PHE A 83 3.66 4.75 5.38
C PHE A 83 3.32 4.75 6.85
N ILE A 84 3.73 5.82 7.55
CA ILE A 84 3.34 6.10 8.92
C ILE A 84 2.61 7.42 8.90
N ARG A 85 1.39 7.46 9.45
CA ARG A 85 0.63 8.70 9.50
C ARG A 85 1.03 9.47 10.76
N GLN A 86 1.55 10.68 10.57
CA GLN A 86 2.06 11.48 11.68
C GLN A 86 1.10 12.56 12.14
N ASP A 87 0.22 13.01 11.25
CA ASP A 87 -0.77 14.03 11.53
C ASP A 87 -1.90 13.83 10.53
N GLN A 88 -2.96 14.61 10.65
CA GLN A 88 -4.10 14.50 9.75
C GLN A 88 -3.65 14.53 8.29
N ASP A 89 -2.72 15.42 7.96
CA ASP A 89 -2.25 15.59 6.58
C ASP A 89 -0.73 15.47 6.46
N LYS A 90 -0.11 14.72 7.37
CA LYS A 90 1.34 14.53 7.30
C LYS A 90 1.65 13.06 7.38
N TRP A 91 2.38 12.55 6.39
CA TRP A 91 2.76 11.17 6.27
C TRP A 91 4.26 11.05 6.14
N TYR A 92 4.80 9.99 6.70
CA TYR A 92 6.19 9.61 6.56
C TYR A 92 6.23 8.34 5.72
N ALA A 93 6.96 8.40 4.60
CA ALA A 93 7.06 7.29 3.66
C ALA A 93 8.45 6.69 3.72
N GLU A 94 8.51 5.36 3.64
CA GLU A 94 9.76 4.60 3.60
C GLU A 94 9.73 3.59 2.47
N ALA A 95 10.84 3.50 1.72
CA ALA A 95 11.01 2.47 0.71
C ALA A 95 12.38 1.83 0.93
N PRO A 96 12.44 0.53 1.27
CA PRO A 96 13.73 -0.11 1.57
C PRO A 96 14.63 -0.14 0.35
N ILE A 97 15.92 0.01 0.57
CA ILE A 97 16.93 -0.17 -0.46
C ILE A 97 17.35 -1.63 -0.39
N GLY A 98 17.01 -2.38 -1.42
CA GLY A 98 17.10 -3.84 -1.38
C GLY A 98 15.76 -4.42 -0.92
N TYR A 99 15.40 -5.58 -1.42
CA TYR A 99 14.07 -6.15 -1.19
C TYR A 99 14.19 -7.44 -0.40
N GLY A 100 13.32 -7.60 0.60
CA GLY A 100 13.23 -8.82 1.39
C GLY A 100 14.53 -9.09 2.13
N ALA A 101 15.06 -10.29 1.97
CA ALA A 101 16.26 -10.73 2.69
C ALA A 101 17.52 -9.97 2.27
N LYS A 102 17.45 -9.20 1.20
CA LYS A 102 18.59 -8.40 0.73
C LYS A 102 18.63 -7.00 1.33
N TRP A 103 17.66 -6.68 2.17
CA TRP A 103 17.63 -5.36 2.81
C TRP A 103 18.81 -5.26 3.78
N ASP A 104 19.59 -4.22 3.62
CA ASP A 104 20.82 -4.01 4.37
C ASP A 104 20.71 -2.92 5.43
N GLY A 105 19.51 -2.51 5.76
CA GLY A 105 19.27 -1.50 6.79
C GLY A 105 19.17 -0.08 6.27
N TYR A 106 19.20 0.13 4.96
CA TYR A 106 19.02 1.45 4.38
C TYR A 106 17.64 1.57 3.76
N ALA A 107 17.07 2.76 3.84
CA ALA A 107 15.79 3.04 3.22
C ALA A 107 15.76 4.47 2.68
N TRP A 108 14.95 4.67 1.65
CA TRP A 108 14.58 5.99 1.17
C TRP A 108 13.44 6.49 2.04
N CYS A 109 13.52 7.73 2.50
CA CYS A 109 12.52 8.31 3.40
C CYS A 109 12.08 9.66 2.88
N SER A 110 10.81 9.98 3.10
CA SER A 110 10.25 11.24 2.66
C SER A 110 9.01 11.60 3.48
N TYR A 111 8.73 12.88 3.60
CA TYR A 111 7.48 13.37 4.20
C TYR A 111 6.58 13.88 3.10
N SER A 112 5.28 13.75 3.28
CA SER A 112 4.32 14.19 2.28
C SER A 112 2.93 14.41 2.88
N ASP A 113 2.03 14.95 2.06
CA ASP A 113 0.64 15.14 2.46
C ASP A 113 -0.23 13.96 1.99
N SER A 114 -1.47 13.95 2.46
CA SER A 114 -2.39 12.85 2.18
C SER A 114 -2.69 12.71 0.70
N LYS A 115 -2.84 13.82 -0.01
CA LYS A 115 -3.15 13.77 -1.43
C LYS A 115 -2.01 13.14 -2.23
N THR A 116 -0.79 13.57 -1.97
CA THR A 116 0.38 13.06 -2.69
C THR A 116 0.61 11.59 -2.40
N VAL A 117 0.44 11.18 -1.14
CA VAL A 117 0.57 9.77 -0.76
C VAL A 117 -0.50 8.92 -1.46
N THR A 118 -1.73 9.42 -1.54
CA THR A 118 -2.80 8.72 -2.25
C THR A 118 -2.48 8.58 -3.73
N ASP A 119 -1.96 9.64 -4.35
CA ASP A 119 -1.57 9.60 -5.77
C ASP A 119 -0.43 8.61 -5.98
N LEU A 120 0.54 8.56 -5.06
CA LEU A 120 1.63 7.60 -5.13
C LEU A 120 1.09 6.17 -5.09
N ILE A 121 0.17 5.89 -4.17
CA ILE A 121 -0.41 4.56 -4.04
C ILE A 121 -1.20 4.19 -5.29
N ARG A 122 -1.88 5.14 -5.92
CA ARG A 122 -2.56 4.87 -7.18
C ARG A 122 -1.56 4.36 -8.23
N LEU A 123 -0.42 5.04 -8.38
CA LEU A 123 0.61 4.62 -9.32
C LEU A 123 1.18 3.26 -8.95
N PHE A 124 1.41 3.02 -7.66
CA PHE A 124 1.91 1.74 -7.17
C PHE A 124 0.97 0.60 -7.58
N PHE A 125 -0.34 0.78 -7.40
CA PHE A 125 -1.32 -0.23 -7.76
C PHE A 125 -1.49 -0.37 -9.27
N GLU A 126 -1.24 0.69 -10.04
CA GLU A 126 -1.27 0.61 -11.51
C GLU A 126 0.02 0.05 -12.08
N GLU A 127 0.99 -0.22 -11.21
CA GLU A 127 2.27 -0.81 -11.59
C GLU A 127 3.07 0.04 -12.57
N VAL A 128 2.94 1.34 -12.41
CA VAL A 128 3.73 2.34 -13.16
C VAL A 128 4.70 3.01 -12.22
N PRO A 129 5.71 3.74 -12.73
CA PRO A 129 6.70 4.38 -11.86
C PRO A 129 6.06 5.33 -10.85
N TRP A 130 6.37 5.14 -9.57
CA TRP A 130 5.82 5.94 -8.49
C TRP A 130 6.89 6.66 -7.65
N PHE A 131 8.14 6.21 -7.74
CA PHE A 131 9.19 6.69 -6.86
C PHE A 131 9.43 8.20 -7.02
N GLY A 132 9.31 8.72 -8.23
CA GLY A 132 9.52 10.14 -8.50
C GLY A 132 8.45 11.07 -7.93
N MET A 133 7.39 10.53 -7.31
CA MET A 133 6.36 11.36 -6.70
C MET A 133 6.83 12.12 -5.47
N LEU A 134 7.87 11.64 -4.81
CA LEU A 134 8.40 12.23 -3.58
C LEU A 134 9.87 12.58 -3.71
N SER A 135 10.33 13.47 -2.83
CA SER A 135 11.75 13.78 -2.71
C SER A 135 12.32 12.91 -1.60
N TRP A 136 13.15 11.96 -1.98
CA TRP A 136 13.63 10.95 -1.07
C TRP A 136 15.01 11.27 -0.54
N LYS A 137 15.25 10.90 0.73
CA LYS A 137 16.58 10.95 1.35
C LYS A 137 16.91 9.56 1.87
N MET A 138 18.17 9.17 1.70
CA MET A 138 18.61 7.88 2.22
C MET A 138 18.80 7.96 3.72
N ARG A 139 18.35 6.94 4.42
CA ARG A 139 18.48 6.86 5.87
C ARG A 139 18.87 5.43 6.26
N ARG A 140 19.76 5.34 7.25
CA ARG A 140 20.15 4.05 7.79
C ARG A 140 19.36 3.77 9.06
N PHE A 141 18.83 2.56 9.16
CA PHE A 141 18.14 2.12 10.36
C PHE A 141 19.04 1.18 11.13
N LYS A 142 19.07 1.33 12.46
CA LYS A 142 19.80 0.42 13.33
C LYS A 142 18.92 -0.78 13.65
N HIS A 143 19.56 -1.90 13.80
CA HIS A 143 18.89 -3.14 14.14
C HIS A 143 19.19 -3.54 15.57
#